data_97cc39454d604729860769d72dfc436e
#
_entry.id   97cc39454d604729860769d72dfc436e
#
_cell.length_a   1.000
_cell.length_b   1.000
_cell.length_c   1.000
_cell.angle_alpha   90.00
_cell.angle_beta   90.00
_cell.angle_gamma   90.00
#
_symmetry.space_group_name_H-M   'P 1'
#
loop_
_entity.id
_entity.type
_entity.pdbx_description
1 polymer ?
#
loop_
_entity_poly.entity_id
_entity_poly.type
_entity_poly.pdbx_seq_one_letter_code
_entity_poly.pdbx_strand_id
1 'polypeptide(L)'
;MIEYAGKLPTPQCEIFIGLIAGAPNRVAPNAMAYGHRDAKFVLNVHGRWDEAKDDQKVIAWAREFFKASAPYASAGAYVNFMTEEEGDRVAAAYGSNHGRLVEIKRRYDPENVFHLNQNIKP
;
A
#
# COMPACT_ATOMS: atom_id res chain seq x y z
N MET A 1 -13.61 -11.25 4.35
CA MET A 1 -13.95 -9.84 4.56
C MET A 1 -15.05 -9.63 5.60
N ILE A 2 -16.25 -10.17 5.41
CA ILE A 2 -17.38 -10.04 6.36
C ILE A 2 -16.99 -10.49 7.77
N GLU A 3 -16.28 -11.61 7.91
CA GLU A 3 -15.81 -12.10 9.20
C GLU A 3 -14.95 -11.07 9.96
N TYR A 4 -14.00 -10.42 9.29
CA TYR A 4 -13.13 -9.42 9.89
C TYR A 4 -13.86 -8.11 10.20
N ALA A 5 -14.82 -7.72 9.35
CA ALA A 5 -15.67 -6.58 9.61
C ALA A 5 -16.58 -6.78 10.83
N GLY A 6 -17.00 -8.02 11.09
CA GLY A 6 -17.76 -8.37 12.29
C GLY A 6 -16.93 -8.45 13.58
N LYS A 7 -15.60 -8.33 13.50
CA LYS A 7 -14.65 -8.46 14.62
C LYS A 7 -13.73 -7.24 14.75
N LEU A 8 -14.22 -6.04 14.43
CA LEU A 8 -13.43 -4.82 14.60
C LEU A 8 -12.97 -4.68 16.05
N PRO A 9 -11.66 -4.51 16.30
CA PRO A 9 -11.13 -4.50 17.66
C PRO A 9 -11.47 -3.22 18.44
N THR A 10 -11.68 -2.10 17.74
CA THR A 10 -12.16 -0.82 18.29
C THR A 10 -13.20 -0.21 17.38
N PRO A 11 -14.04 0.71 17.88
CA PRO A 11 -15.00 1.44 17.02
C PRO A 11 -14.35 2.34 15.96
N GLN A 12 -13.06 2.65 16.11
CA GLN A 12 -12.30 3.49 15.17
C GLN A 12 -11.67 2.68 14.03
N CYS A 13 -11.57 1.35 14.19
CA CYS A 13 -11.08 0.48 13.13
C CYS A 13 -12.07 0.41 11.98
N GLU A 14 -11.57 0.37 10.76
CA GLU A 14 -12.40 0.26 9.57
C GLU A 14 -11.74 -0.56 8.46
N ILE A 15 -12.57 -1.07 7.58
CA ILE A 15 -12.14 -1.69 6.33
C ILE A 15 -12.61 -0.78 5.20
N PHE A 16 -11.66 -0.19 4.50
CA PHE A 16 -11.94 0.69 3.38
C PHE A 16 -11.79 -0.06 2.06
N ILE A 17 -12.81 0.05 1.19
CA ILE A 17 -12.77 -0.47 -0.18
C ILE A 17 -13.06 0.70 -1.11
N GLY A 18 -12.05 1.12 -1.87
CA GLY A 18 -12.17 2.17 -2.88
C GLY A 18 -12.32 1.58 -4.27
N LEU A 19 -13.29 2.07 -5.05
CA LEU A 19 -13.41 1.75 -6.47
C LEU A 19 -12.36 2.56 -7.25
N ILE A 20 -11.56 1.87 -8.07
CA ILE A 20 -10.63 2.48 -9.02
C ILE A 20 -11.25 2.33 -10.40
N ALA A 21 -11.73 3.42 -10.98
CA ALA A 21 -12.39 3.38 -12.29
C ALA A 21 -12.19 4.71 -13.06
N GLY A 22 -12.48 4.68 -14.36
CA GLY A 22 -12.49 5.87 -15.19
C GLY A 22 -11.10 6.31 -15.67
N ALA A 23 -10.73 7.56 -15.45
CA ALA A 23 -9.48 8.14 -15.95
C ALA A 23 -8.20 7.38 -15.52
N PRO A 24 -8.04 6.97 -14.26
CA PRO A 24 -6.86 6.22 -13.83
C PRO A 24 -6.60 4.94 -14.62
N ASN A 25 -7.66 4.20 -14.99
CA ASN A 25 -7.53 2.93 -15.73
C ASN A 25 -7.30 3.09 -17.23
N ARG A 26 -7.45 4.30 -17.78
CA ARG A 26 -7.19 4.60 -19.20
C ARG A 26 -5.75 5.00 -19.49
N VAL A 27 -4.97 5.26 -18.45
CA VAL A 27 -3.54 5.60 -18.57
C VAL A 27 -2.74 4.32 -18.77
N ALA A 28 -1.77 4.32 -19.70
CA ALA A 28 -0.90 3.18 -19.90
C ALA A 28 -0.08 2.86 -18.62
N PRO A 29 0.14 1.57 -18.27
CA PRO A 29 0.81 1.17 -17.05
C PRO A 29 2.22 1.76 -16.86
N ASN A 30 2.92 2.04 -17.98
CA ASN A 30 4.28 2.57 -18.01
C ASN A 30 4.35 4.10 -18.21
N ALA A 31 3.22 4.79 -18.28
CA ALA A 31 3.21 6.24 -18.54
C ALA A 31 3.60 7.06 -17.30
N MET A 32 3.37 6.53 -16.10
CA MET A 32 3.61 7.21 -14.82
C MET A 32 4.17 6.21 -13.79
N ALA A 33 4.53 6.69 -12.60
CA ALA A 33 5.04 5.84 -11.52
C ALA A 33 4.04 4.74 -11.10
N TYR A 34 2.76 5.09 -10.94
CA TYR A 34 1.71 4.12 -10.59
C TYR A 34 1.39 3.22 -11.79
N GLY A 35 1.65 1.91 -11.67
CA GLY A 35 1.53 0.92 -12.75
C GLY A 35 0.29 0.03 -12.71
N HIS A 36 -0.42 -0.07 -11.57
CA HIS A 36 -1.56 -0.99 -11.38
C HIS A 36 -2.85 -0.46 -12.00
N ARG A 37 -2.86 -0.29 -13.34
CA ARG A 37 -3.96 0.33 -14.08
C ARG A 37 -5.15 -0.59 -14.34
N ASP A 38 -4.96 -1.89 -14.17
CA ASP A 38 -5.97 -2.94 -14.26
C ASP A 38 -6.71 -3.19 -12.95
N ALA A 39 -6.19 -2.67 -11.84
CA ALA A 39 -6.84 -2.78 -10.55
C ALA A 39 -8.22 -2.10 -10.57
N LYS A 40 -9.24 -2.79 -10.08
CA LYS A 40 -10.61 -2.27 -9.99
C LYS A 40 -10.94 -1.75 -8.60
N PHE A 41 -10.29 -2.27 -7.59
CA PHE A 41 -10.50 -1.88 -6.19
C PHE A 41 -9.18 -1.77 -5.46
N VAL A 42 -9.16 -0.89 -4.48
CA VAL A 42 -8.13 -0.86 -3.44
C VAL A 42 -8.76 -1.23 -2.12
N LEU A 43 -8.12 -2.15 -1.40
CA LEU A 43 -8.48 -2.52 -0.04
C LEU A 43 -7.47 -1.88 0.90
N ASN A 44 -7.95 -1.20 1.93
CA ASN A 44 -7.11 -0.72 3.01
C ASN A 44 -7.71 -1.13 4.36
N VAL A 45 -6.87 -1.60 5.26
CA VAL A 45 -7.24 -2.05 6.61
C VAL A 45 -6.74 -1.00 7.59
N HIS A 46 -7.67 -0.22 8.16
CA HIS A 46 -7.33 0.84 9.08
C HIS A 46 -7.43 0.36 10.53
N GLY A 47 -6.29 0.09 11.15
CA GLY A 47 -6.20 -0.06 12.59
C GLY A 47 -6.07 1.31 13.24
N ARG A 48 -7.04 1.71 14.04
CA ARG A 48 -7.05 2.99 14.77
C ARG A 48 -7.47 2.76 16.21
N TRP A 49 -6.76 3.39 17.12
CA TRP A 49 -7.05 3.30 18.56
C TRP A 49 -6.37 4.44 19.33
N ASP A 50 -6.83 4.73 20.51
CA ASP A 50 -6.30 5.83 21.34
C ASP A 50 -5.43 5.34 22.49
N GLU A 51 -5.68 4.12 22.99
CA GLU A 51 -5.04 3.64 24.20
C GLU A 51 -4.06 2.50 23.92
N ALA A 52 -2.84 2.61 24.45
CA ALA A 52 -1.77 1.63 24.28
C ALA A 52 -2.15 0.18 24.65
N LYS A 53 -3.14 0.00 25.53
CA LYS A 53 -3.67 -1.34 25.88
C LYS A 53 -4.27 -2.08 24.67
N ASP A 54 -4.69 -1.36 23.64
CA ASP A 54 -5.29 -1.91 22.42
C ASP A 54 -4.27 -2.18 21.31
N ASP A 55 -3.00 -1.77 21.45
CA ASP A 55 -1.95 -1.92 20.45
C ASP A 55 -1.89 -3.33 19.87
N GLN A 56 -1.64 -4.32 20.72
CA GLN A 56 -1.46 -5.70 20.27
C GLN A 56 -2.69 -6.27 19.55
N LYS A 57 -3.87 -5.97 20.07
CA LYS A 57 -5.14 -6.46 19.54
C LYS A 57 -5.42 -5.86 18.16
N VAL A 58 -5.21 -4.54 17.99
CA VAL A 58 -5.47 -3.86 16.72
C VAL A 58 -4.44 -4.24 15.67
N ILE A 59 -3.15 -4.28 16.04
CA ILE A 59 -2.07 -4.68 15.14
C ILE A 59 -2.26 -6.12 14.69
N ALA A 60 -2.57 -7.04 15.60
CA ALA A 60 -2.81 -8.44 15.25
C ALA A 60 -3.99 -8.58 14.28
N TRP A 61 -5.13 -7.95 14.56
CA TRP A 61 -6.29 -7.97 13.67
C TRP A 61 -5.97 -7.45 12.26
N ALA A 62 -5.28 -6.32 12.17
CA ALA A 62 -4.94 -5.72 10.88
C ALA A 62 -4.00 -6.63 10.07
N ARG A 63 -2.96 -7.19 10.70
CA ARG A 63 -2.00 -8.10 10.06
C ARG A 63 -2.63 -9.42 9.64
N GLU A 64 -3.47 -10.01 10.48
CA GLU A 64 -4.19 -11.24 10.15
C GLU A 64 -5.13 -11.04 8.96
N PHE A 65 -5.90 -9.95 8.96
CA PHE A 65 -6.78 -9.65 7.84
C PHE A 65 -6.00 -9.39 6.56
N PHE A 66 -4.93 -8.59 6.62
CA PHE A 66 -4.06 -8.36 5.47
C PHE A 66 -3.52 -9.68 4.90
N LYS A 67 -3.01 -10.56 5.75
CA LYS A 67 -2.53 -11.89 5.36
C LYS A 67 -3.64 -12.76 4.74
N ALA A 68 -4.82 -12.76 5.34
CA ALA A 68 -5.97 -13.52 4.83
C ALA A 68 -6.50 -12.98 3.49
N SER A 69 -6.32 -11.69 3.20
CA SER A 69 -6.73 -11.08 1.94
C SER A 69 -5.74 -11.29 0.80
N ALA A 70 -4.46 -11.57 1.10
CA ALA A 70 -3.39 -11.69 0.12
C ALA A 70 -3.68 -12.66 -1.05
N PRO A 71 -4.28 -13.86 -0.86
CA PRO A 71 -4.60 -14.77 -1.97
C PRO A 71 -5.61 -14.21 -2.98
N TYR A 72 -6.35 -13.16 -2.60
CA TYR A 72 -7.37 -12.52 -3.43
C TYR A 72 -6.88 -11.20 -4.05
N ALA A 73 -5.67 -10.76 -3.71
CA ALA A 73 -5.07 -9.56 -4.26
C ALA A 73 -4.49 -9.84 -5.65
N SER A 74 -4.77 -8.97 -6.62
CA SER A 74 -4.29 -9.14 -7.99
C SER A 74 -2.83 -8.77 -8.16
N ALA A 75 -2.30 -7.80 -7.43
CA ALA A 75 -0.89 -7.41 -7.42
C ALA A 75 -0.62 -6.24 -6.45
N GLY A 76 0.62 -6.14 -6.03
CA GLY A 76 1.25 -4.96 -5.47
C GLY A 76 0.55 -4.29 -4.27
N ALA A 77 1.08 -3.14 -3.92
CA ALA A 77 0.48 -2.27 -2.92
C ALA A 77 0.34 -0.85 -3.49
N TYR A 78 -0.64 -0.10 -3.00
CA TYR A 78 -0.66 1.33 -3.26
C TYR A 78 0.34 2.00 -2.33
N VAL A 79 1.38 2.57 -2.91
CA VAL A 79 2.55 3.08 -2.18
C VAL A 79 2.20 4.05 -1.05
N ASN A 80 1.15 4.87 -1.21
CA ASN A 80 0.73 5.83 -0.20
C ASN A 80 -0.03 5.20 1.00
N PHE A 81 -0.35 3.90 0.91
CA PHE A 81 -0.97 3.14 2.01
C PHE A 81 0.01 2.22 2.73
N MET A 82 1.27 2.20 2.28
CA MET A 82 2.31 1.41 2.92
C MET A 82 2.81 2.11 4.18
N THR A 83 3.10 1.30 5.20
CA THR A 83 3.72 1.76 6.44
C THR A 83 5.24 1.77 6.33
N GLU A 84 5.92 2.42 7.27
CA GLU A 84 7.39 2.51 7.30
C GLU A 84 8.07 1.14 7.35
N GLU A 85 7.47 0.17 8.01
CA GLU A 85 7.98 -1.21 8.15
C GLU A 85 7.91 -2.04 6.86
N GLU A 86 7.27 -1.56 5.81
CA GLU A 86 7.05 -2.25 4.53
C GLU A 86 8.05 -1.82 3.43
N GLY A 87 9.19 -1.25 3.81
CA GLY A 87 10.19 -0.72 2.86
C GLY A 87 10.70 -1.75 1.84
N ASP A 88 10.71 -3.03 2.18
CA ASP A 88 11.06 -4.15 1.28
C ASP A 88 10.04 -4.36 0.14
N ARG A 89 8.82 -3.83 0.28
CA ARG A 89 7.74 -3.94 -0.70
C ARG A 89 7.68 -2.78 -1.69
N VAL A 90 8.52 -1.74 -1.55
CA VAL A 90 8.51 -0.55 -2.41
C VAL A 90 8.69 -0.92 -3.89
N ALA A 91 9.64 -1.80 -4.19
CA ALA A 91 9.86 -2.27 -5.56
C ALA A 91 8.60 -2.95 -6.13
N ALA A 92 7.91 -3.78 -5.35
CA ALA A 92 6.67 -4.44 -5.76
C ALA A 92 5.52 -3.45 -5.95
N ALA A 93 5.45 -2.38 -5.14
CA ALA A 93 4.43 -1.34 -5.26
C ALA A 93 4.52 -0.58 -6.59
N TYR A 94 5.74 -0.36 -7.09
CA TYR A 94 5.96 0.26 -8.41
C TYR A 94 6.01 -0.75 -9.57
N GLY A 95 6.21 -2.04 -9.27
CA GLY A 95 6.24 -3.10 -10.28
C GLY A 95 7.26 -2.85 -11.38
N SER A 96 6.86 -3.00 -12.64
CA SER A 96 7.73 -2.80 -13.80
C SER A 96 8.29 -1.37 -13.94
N ASN A 97 7.69 -0.39 -13.28
CA ASN A 97 8.15 1.00 -13.34
C ASN A 97 9.30 1.29 -12.36
N HIS A 98 9.57 0.40 -11.40
CA HIS A 98 10.60 0.62 -10.37
C HIS A 98 11.99 0.89 -10.97
N GLY A 99 12.43 0.10 -11.96
CA GLY A 99 13.74 0.29 -12.60
C GLY A 99 13.91 1.68 -13.19
N ARG A 100 12.91 2.18 -13.91
CA ARG A 100 12.92 3.55 -14.46
C ARG A 100 12.97 4.61 -13.36
N LEU A 101 12.27 4.39 -12.24
CA LEU A 101 12.30 5.32 -11.11
C LEU A 101 13.68 5.36 -10.45
N VAL A 102 14.38 4.22 -10.35
CA VAL A 102 15.79 4.16 -9.89
C VAL A 102 16.70 4.94 -10.83
N GLU A 103 16.57 4.80 -12.13
CA GLU A 103 17.36 5.59 -13.11
C GLU A 103 17.12 7.09 -12.96
N ILE A 104 15.87 7.51 -12.80
CA ILE A 104 15.51 8.90 -12.55
C ILE A 104 16.12 9.38 -11.23
N LYS A 105 16.03 8.57 -10.17
CA LYS A 105 16.60 8.88 -8.87
C LYS A 105 18.12 9.08 -8.96
N ARG A 106 18.83 8.18 -9.62
CA ARG A 106 20.30 8.31 -9.85
C ARG A 106 20.67 9.59 -10.60
N ARG A 107 19.83 10.00 -11.54
CA ARG A 107 20.11 11.20 -12.34
C ARG A 107 19.89 12.50 -11.57
N TYR A 108 18.81 12.59 -10.78
CA TYR A 108 18.35 13.84 -10.17
C TYR A 108 18.63 13.95 -8.67
N ASP A 109 18.86 12.83 -8.01
CA ASP A 109 19.16 12.78 -6.58
C ASP A 109 20.14 11.63 -6.26
N PRO A 110 21.36 11.65 -6.83
CA PRO A 110 22.33 10.58 -6.66
C PRO A 110 22.81 10.41 -5.22
N GLU A 111 22.77 11.48 -4.44
CA GLU A 111 23.17 11.46 -3.02
C GLU A 111 22.02 11.09 -2.08
N ASN A 112 20.85 10.77 -2.64
CA ASN A 112 19.67 10.38 -1.89
C ASN A 112 19.25 11.39 -0.80
N VAL A 113 19.29 12.67 -1.13
CA VAL A 113 18.88 13.76 -0.23
C VAL A 113 17.39 13.65 0.12
N PHE A 114 16.55 13.33 -0.87
CA PHE A 114 15.11 13.10 -0.69
C PHE A 114 14.86 11.61 -0.42
N HIS A 115 14.87 11.19 0.84
CA HIS A 115 14.83 9.79 1.25
C HIS A 115 13.72 9.44 2.24
N LEU A 116 12.79 10.35 2.50
CA LEU A 116 11.67 10.11 3.40
C LEU A 116 10.59 9.21 2.76
N ASN A 117 9.74 8.63 3.61
CA ASN A 117 8.64 7.73 3.23
C ASN A 117 9.15 6.49 2.47
N GLN A 118 8.49 6.13 1.37
CA GLN A 118 8.80 4.94 0.57
C GLN A 118 9.94 5.25 -0.41
N ASN A 119 11.16 5.38 0.13
CA ASN A 119 12.33 5.80 -0.61
C ASN A 119 12.69 4.85 -1.76
N ILE A 120 12.95 5.40 -2.93
CA ILE A 120 13.61 4.73 -4.05
C ILE A 120 15.10 5.05 -3.94
N LYS A 121 15.92 4.04 -3.65
CA LYS A 121 17.37 4.21 -3.56
C LYS A 121 17.99 4.36 -4.95
N PRO A 122 18.99 5.27 -5.14
CA PRO A 122 19.69 5.45 -6.40
C PRO A 122 20.52 4.23 -6.80
#